data_85a0932b6986b210a93d2b95fdadc00e
#
_entry.id   85a0932b6986b210a93d2b95fdadc00e
#
_cell.length_a   1.000
_cell.length_b   1.000
_cell.length_c   1.000
_cell.angle_alpha   90.00
_cell.angle_beta   90.00
_cell.angle_gamma   90.00
#
_symmetry.space_group_name_H-M   'P 1'
#
loop_
_entity.id
_entity.type
_entity.pdbx_description
1 polymer ?
#
loop_
_entity_poly.entity_id
_entity_poly.type
_entity_poly.pdbx_seq_one_letter_code
_entity_poly.pdbx_strand_id
1 'polypeptide(L)'
;MPKSIPDYTPVLSLLSTARLSSVQNIFNVNPNIEMYGFSIWVQNASASLYPLIQQLELVLRNSIDRTARTRFGDKWWDTIKYDTSKDNHSKFINCIRDAESSLKKKWKEKEAVRLGLPSAKDVTTSPPPFSHDDIIAATTFSTWESVLLEALHTDNNADKNDYLWPLSLSKAFRRLSVIDNKPIEARRKLINLLKEIRDYRNRLFHHDCIWIKSKTSDSQTAIESIREKINLTEKIITAISPITCKALTVWGMFENARRVCSVAELAMYTNLNYPVPNAEESNILDKFLQQTNNGKTSVPMIVQSEACIFYKLR
;
A
#
# COMPACT_ATOMS: atom_id res chain seq x y z
N MET A 1 13.51 -16.29 23.18
CA MET A 1 13.81 -17.09 21.98
C MET A 1 12.99 -18.38 22.03
N PRO A 2 12.43 -18.88 20.91
CA PRO A 2 11.73 -20.14 20.91
C PRO A 2 12.75 -21.27 21.14
N LYS A 3 12.87 -21.71 22.39
CA LYS A 3 13.78 -22.80 22.78
C LYS A 3 13.28 -24.19 22.37
N SER A 4 12.09 -24.28 21.72
CA SER A 4 11.40 -25.56 21.54
C SER A 4 11.55 -26.20 20.17
N ILE A 5 12.11 -25.52 19.16
CA ILE A 5 12.33 -26.08 17.83
C ILE A 5 13.83 -26.07 17.53
N PRO A 6 14.52 -27.19 17.63
CA PRO A 6 15.96 -27.25 17.41
C PRO A 6 16.35 -27.21 15.94
N ASP A 7 15.43 -27.50 15.01
CA ASP A 7 15.67 -27.55 13.57
C ASP A 7 14.49 -26.98 12.79
N TYR A 8 14.74 -25.93 12.00
CA TYR A 8 13.76 -25.26 11.14
C TYR A 8 13.79 -25.78 9.70
N THR A 9 14.68 -26.71 9.34
CA THR A 9 14.78 -27.26 7.99
C THR A 9 13.44 -27.75 7.42
N PRO A 10 12.58 -28.47 8.18
CA PRO A 10 11.28 -28.89 7.68
C PRO A 10 10.35 -27.73 7.33
N VAL A 11 10.41 -26.63 8.09
CA VAL A 11 9.60 -25.44 7.81
C VAL A 11 10.16 -24.68 6.63
N LEU A 12 11.48 -24.53 6.54
CA LEU A 12 12.16 -23.85 5.44
C LEU A 12 11.97 -24.59 4.10
N SER A 13 11.83 -25.92 4.10
CA SER A 13 11.55 -26.72 2.90
C SER A 13 10.22 -26.37 2.24
N LEU A 14 9.27 -25.81 3.00
CA LEU A 14 7.98 -25.31 2.50
C LEU A 14 8.08 -23.89 1.92
N LEU A 15 9.19 -23.19 2.16
CA LEU A 15 9.49 -21.90 1.54
C LEU A 15 10.27 -22.15 0.23
N SER A 16 10.03 -21.31 -0.79
CA SER A 16 10.71 -21.47 -2.08
C SER A 16 12.24 -21.36 -1.92
N THR A 17 12.98 -22.40 -2.33
CA THR A 17 14.46 -22.40 -2.31
C THR A 17 15.04 -21.26 -3.13
N ALA A 18 14.43 -20.88 -4.26
CA ALA A 18 14.85 -19.74 -5.09
C ALA A 18 14.74 -18.40 -4.34
N ARG A 19 13.78 -18.27 -3.41
CA ARG A 19 13.67 -17.09 -2.54
C ARG A 19 14.76 -17.09 -1.47
N LEU A 20 15.00 -18.21 -0.85
CA LEU A 20 15.97 -18.37 0.25
C LEU A 20 17.41 -18.15 -0.22
N SER A 21 17.81 -18.66 -1.39
CA SER A 21 19.17 -18.49 -1.92
C SER A 21 19.49 -17.02 -2.22
N SER A 22 18.55 -16.25 -2.74
CA SER A 22 18.75 -14.82 -2.97
C SER A 22 18.93 -14.03 -1.67
N VAL A 23 18.33 -14.49 -0.58
CA VAL A 23 18.39 -13.89 0.75
C VAL A 23 19.76 -14.10 1.40
N GLN A 24 20.31 -15.33 1.32
CA GLN A 24 21.59 -15.66 1.93
C GLN A 24 22.71 -14.72 1.47
N ASN A 25 22.78 -14.44 0.18
CA ASN A 25 23.84 -13.63 -0.40
C ASN A 25 23.73 -12.14 -0.03
N ILE A 26 22.51 -11.63 0.14
CA ILE A 26 22.26 -10.21 0.41
C ILE A 26 22.29 -9.89 1.90
N PHE A 27 21.71 -10.76 2.72
CA PHE A 27 21.49 -10.49 4.15
C PHE A 27 22.43 -11.27 5.07
N ASN A 28 23.32 -12.08 4.49
CA ASN A 28 24.30 -12.88 5.21
C ASN A 28 23.68 -13.66 6.40
N VAL A 29 22.51 -14.27 6.16
CA VAL A 29 21.78 -15.07 7.16
C VAL A 29 22.15 -16.54 7.01
N ASN A 30 22.43 -17.20 8.14
CA ASN A 30 22.68 -18.62 8.15
C ASN A 30 21.42 -19.43 7.88
N PRO A 31 21.54 -20.59 7.23
CA PRO A 31 20.43 -21.55 7.15
C PRO A 31 19.87 -21.89 8.52
N ASN A 32 18.59 -22.32 8.55
CA ASN A 32 17.87 -22.72 9.74
C ASN A 32 17.18 -21.53 10.45
N ILE A 33 17.41 -21.32 11.75
CA ILE A 33 16.62 -20.38 12.58
C ILE A 33 16.73 -18.91 12.13
N GLU A 34 17.92 -18.46 11.71
CA GLU A 34 18.12 -17.09 11.23
C GLU A 34 17.34 -16.84 9.92
N MET A 35 17.39 -17.80 9.01
CA MET A 35 16.63 -17.74 7.75
C MET A 35 15.12 -17.70 7.99
N TYR A 36 14.64 -18.49 8.97
CA TYR A 36 13.24 -18.44 9.35
C TYR A 36 12.88 -17.11 10.00
N GLY A 37 13.72 -16.61 10.91
CA GLY A 37 13.58 -15.29 11.51
C GLY A 37 13.52 -14.17 10.45
N PHE A 38 14.41 -14.24 9.44
CA PHE A 38 14.37 -13.33 8.30
C PHE A 38 13.00 -13.37 7.58
N SER A 39 12.47 -14.58 7.33
CA SER A 39 11.18 -14.72 6.65
C SER A 39 10.02 -14.11 7.45
N ILE A 40 10.07 -14.20 8.77
CA ILE A 40 9.09 -13.56 9.68
C ILE A 40 9.26 -12.04 9.66
N TRP A 41 10.50 -11.52 9.66
CA TRP A 41 10.74 -10.10 9.51
C TRP A 41 10.16 -9.55 8.20
N VAL A 42 10.37 -10.23 7.05
CA VAL A 42 9.79 -9.84 5.76
C VAL A 42 8.27 -9.73 5.82
N GLN A 43 7.60 -10.67 6.50
CA GLN A 43 6.15 -10.63 6.68
C GLN A 43 5.72 -9.41 7.51
N ASN A 44 6.40 -9.13 8.63
CA ASN A 44 6.12 -7.98 9.48
C ASN A 44 6.40 -6.66 8.75
N ALA A 45 7.50 -6.57 8.00
CA ALA A 45 7.83 -5.42 7.17
C ALA A 45 6.75 -5.19 6.10
N SER A 46 6.33 -6.24 5.39
CA SER A 46 5.22 -6.17 4.43
C SER A 46 3.93 -5.69 5.08
N ALA A 47 3.58 -6.24 6.25
CA ALA A 47 2.40 -5.85 7.01
C ALA A 47 2.43 -4.38 7.45
N SER A 48 3.61 -3.82 7.74
CA SER A 48 3.76 -2.40 8.09
C SER A 48 3.59 -1.45 6.91
N LEU A 49 3.92 -1.91 5.70
CA LEU A 49 3.81 -1.15 4.45
C LEU A 49 2.38 -1.14 3.89
N TYR A 50 1.65 -2.23 4.08
CA TYR A 50 0.32 -2.43 3.52
C TYR A 50 -0.66 -1.30 3.85
N PRO A 51 -0.83 -0.86 5.11
CA PRO A 51 -1.75 0.22 5.47
C PRO A 51 -1.39 1.55 4.80
N LEU A 52 -0.10 1.85 4.59
CA LEU A 52 0.34 3.07 3.93
C LEU A 52 -0.10 3.11 2.46
N ILE A 53 0.08 1.99 1.75
CA ILE A 53 -0.32 1.86 0.35
C ILE A 53 -1.84 1.87 0.22
N GLN A 54 -2.55 1.23 1.14
CA GLN A 54 -4.01 1.27 1.20
C GLN A 54 -4.52 2.71 1.41
N GLN A 55 -3.92 3.45 2.33
CA GLN A 55 -4.28 4.86 2.55
C GLN A 55 -4.01 5.71 1.32
N LEU A 56 -2.88 5.49 0.64
CA LEU A 56 -2.60 6.17 -0.63
C LEU A 56 -3.69 5.90 -1.67
N GLU A 57 -4.07 4.63 -1.86
CA GLU A 57 -5.11 4.25 -2.83
C GLU A 57 -6.45 4.92 -2.51
N LEU A 58 -6.87 4.89 -1.24
CA LEU A 58 -8.11 5.53 -0.78
C LEU A 58 -8.10 7.03 -0.99
N VAL A 59 -7.02 7.70 -0.60
CA VAL A 59 -6.92 9.18 -0.71
C VAL A 59 -6.86 9.61 -2.17
N LEU A 60 -6.12 8.90 -3.01
CA LEU A 60 -6.01 9.16 -4.45
C LEU A 60 -7.39 9.04 -5.11
N ARG A 61 -8.04 7.91 -4.95
CA ARG A 61 -9.37 7.62 -5.47
C ARG A 61 -10.37 8.70 -5.07
N ASN A 62 -10.53 8.89 -3.77
CA ASN A 62 -11.58 9.77 -3.26
C ASN A 62 -11.33 11.25 -3.56
N SER A 63 -10.06 11.68 -3.67
CA SER A 63 -9.73 13.07 -4.02
C SER A 63 -10.03 13.38 -5.49
N ILE A 64 -9.68 12.48 -6.40
CA ILE A 64 -9.98 12.63 -7.83
C ILE A 64 -11.48 12.54 -8.05
N ASP A 65 -12.12 11.49 -7.53
CA ASP A 65 -13.55 11.26 -7.72
C ASP A 65 -14.39 12.42 -7.19
N ARG A 66 -14.18 12.86 -5.95
CA ARG A 66 -14.90 14.01 -5.38
C ARG A 66 -14.74 15.26 -6.21
N THR A 67 -13.55 15.50 -6.75
CA THR A 67 -13.28 16.70 -7.57
C THR A 67 -13.99 16.62 -8.91
N ALA A 68 -13.98 15.45 -9.55
CA ALA A 68 -14.66 15.19 -10.81
C ALA A 68 -16.19 15.26 -10.65
N ARG A 69 -16.71 14.59 -9.62
CA ARG A 69 -18.14 14.59 -9.27
C ARG A 69 -18.69 15.99 -8.98
N THR A 70 -17.90 16.85 -8.33
CA THR A 70 -18.29 18.25 -8.08
C THR A 70 -18.46 19.04 -9.38
N ARG A 71 -17.72 18.72 -10.44
CA ARG A 71 -17.79 19.43 -11.72
C ARG A 71 -18.79 18.86 -12.71
N PHE A 72 -18.92 17.52 -12.73
CA PHE A 72 -19.63 16.81 -13.80
C PHE A 72 -20.78 15.94 -13.28
N GLY A 73 -20.98 15.84 -11.97
CA GLY A 73 -22.02 15.00 -11.37
C GLY A 73 -21.61 13.53 -11.21
N ASP A 74 -22.61 12.70 -10.84
CA ASP A 74 -22.44 11.25 -10.74
C ASP A 74 -22.10 10.64 -12.11
N LYS A 75 -21.29 9.57 -12.08
CA LYS A 75 -20.80 8.91 -13.30
C LYS A 75 -20.16 9.90 -14.29
N TRP A 76 -19.40 10.85 -13.75
CA TRP A 76 -18.71 11.92 -14.47
C TRP A 76 -17.89 11.42 -15.67
N TRP A 77 -17.46 10.18 -15.68
CA TRP A 77 -16.74 9.54 -16.78
C TRP A 77 -17.56 9.41 -18.07
N ASP A 78 -18.90 9.45 -17.98
CA ASP A 78 -19.80 9.44 -19.14
C ASP A 78 -19.98 10.85 -19.73
N THR A 79 -19.64 11.91 -18.97
CA THR A 79 -19.88 13.31 -19.32
C THR A 79 -18.64 14.01 -19.86
N ILE A 80 -17.45 13.65 -19.38
CA ILE A 80 -16.19 14.31 -19.79
C ILE A 80 -15.79 13.94 -21.20
N LYS A 81 -15.04 14.84 -21.87
CA LYS A 81 -14.38 14.56 -23.14
C LYS A 81 -13.08 13.79 -22.94
N TYR A 82 -12.77 12.97 -23.93
CA TYR A 82 -11.52 12.22 -24.07
C TYR A 82 -10.84 12.60 -25.37
N ASP A 83 -9.54 12.86 -25.35
CA ASP A 83 -8.74 13.03 -26.55
C ASP A 83 -8.51 11.68 -27.22
N THR A 84 -9.32 11.36 -28.23
CA THR A 84 -9.28 10.09 -28.96
C THR A 84 -8.04 9.93 -29.85
N SER A 85 -7.26 10.99 -30.05
CA SER A 85 -5.98 10.92 -30.78
C SER A 85 -4.87 10.24 -29.97
N LYS A 86 -5.06 10.06 -28.67
CA LYS A 86 -4.07 9.43 -27.79
C LYS A 86 -4.25 7.90 -27.75
N ASP A 87 -3.18 7.14 -27.89
CA ASP A 87 -3.18 5.67 -27.88
C ASP A 87 -3.84 5.07 -26.64
N ASN A 88 -3.84 5.77 -25.55
CA ASN A 88 -4.37 5.31 -24.26
C ASN A 88 -5.73 5.93 -23.88
N HIS A 89 -6.43 6.53 -24.85
CA HIS A 89 -7.69 7.28 -24.59
C HIS A 89 -8.78 6.43 -23.94
N SER A 90 -8.85 5.15 -24.26
CA SER A 90 -9.86 4.23 -23.72
C SER A 90 -9.47 3.55 -22.40
N LYS A 91 -8.23 3.74 -21.93
CA LYS A 91 -7.72 2.98 -20.76
C LYS A 91 -8.55 3.18 -19.51
N PHE A 92 -8.88 4.43 -19.19
CA PHE A 92 -9.68 4.74 -18.01
C PHE A 92 -11.11 4.20 -18.12
N ILE A 93 -11.79 4.45 -19.25
CA ILE A 93 -13.17 3.97 -19.43
C ILE A 93 -13.25 2.44 -19.45
N ASN A 94 -12.23 1.74 -19.96
CA ASN A 94 -12.16 0.29 -19.90
C ASN A 94 -12.03 -0.19 -18.44
N CYS A 95 -11.23 0.47 -17.60
CA CYS A 95 -11.18 0.14 -16.17
C CYS A 95 -12.54 0.32 -15.46
N ILE A 96 -13.33 1.32 -15.84
CA ILE A 96 -14.70 1.51 -15.32
C ILE A 96 -15.60 0.35 -15.78
N ARG A 97 -15.57 -0.02 -17.07
CA ARG A 97 -16.32 -1.15 -17.60
C ARG A 97 -15.94 -2.48 -16.94
N ASP A 98 -14.67 -2.68 -16.64
CA ASP A 98 -14.18 -3.84 -15.90
C ASP A 98 -14.75 -3.89 -14.48
N ALA A 99 -14.81 -2.73 -13.79
CA ALA A 99 -15.42 -2.61 -12.47
C ALA A 99 -16.91 -2.97 -12.52
N GLU A 100 -17.67 -2.44 -13.47
CA GLU A 100 -19.08 -2.77 -13.68
C GLU A 100 -19.28 -4.24 -14.01
N SER A 101 -18.43 -4.81 -14.86
CA SER A 101 -18.47 -6.24 -15.22
C SER A 101 -18.21 -7.13 -13.99
N SER A 102 -17.27 -6.73 -13.14
CA SER A 102 -16.98 -7.41 -11.87
C SER A 102 -18.19 -7.38 -10.92
N LEU A 103 -18.85 -6.22 -10.79
CA LEU A 103 -20.06 -6.07 -9.99
C LEU A 103 -21.20 -6.95 -10.54
N LYS A 104 -21.39 -6.95 -11.87
CA LYS A 104 -22.40 -7.79 -12.54
C LYS A 104 -22.15 -9.27 -12.27
N LYS A 105 -20.89 -9.71 -12.34
CA LYS A 105 -20.52 -11.11 -12.05
C LYS A 105 -20.85 -11.46 -10.60
N LYS A 106 -20.43 -10.64 -9.63
CA LYS A 106 -20.74 -10.85 -8.20
C LYS A 106 -22.24 -10.85 -7.91
N TRP A 107 -22.98 -9.99 -8.58
CA TRP A 107 -24.43 -9.97 -8.45
C TRP A 107 -25.05 -11.27 -8.97
N LYS A 108 -24.65 -11.74 -10.16
CA LYS A 108 -25.14 -13.02 -10.72
C LYS A 108 -24.82 -14.21 -9.83
N GLU A 109 -23.65 -14.25 -9.22
CA GLU A 109 -23.27 -15.30 -8.26
C GLU A 109 -24.20 -15.32 -7.05
N LYS A 110 -24.51 -14.15 -6.46
CA LYS A 110 -25.44 -14.01 -5.34
C LYS A 110 -26.89 -14.37 -5.75
N GLU A 111 -27.30 -13.95 -6.94
CA GLU A 111 -28.65 -14.18 -7.44
C GLU A 111 -28.89 -15.66 -7.78
N ALA A 112 -27.88 -16.36 -8.32
CA ALA A 112 -27.95 -17.80 -8.52
C ALA A 112 -28.20 -18.55 -7.20
N VAL A 113 -27.46 -18.18 -6.15
CA VAL A 113 -27.68 -18.76 -4.80
C VAL A 113 -29.09 -18.46 -4.30
N ARG A 114 -29.56 -17.21 -4.44
CA ARG A 114 -30.91 -16.81 -4.02
C ARG A 114 -32.02 -17.58 -4.72
N LEU A 115 -31.81 -17.89 -6.02
CA LEU A 115 -32.78 -18.59 -6.86
C LEU A 115 -32.63 -20.12 -6.83
N GLY A 116 -31.63 -20.66 -6.10
CA GLY A 116 -31.34 -22.10 -6.08
C GLY A 116 -30.81 -22.64 -7.42
N LEU A 117 -30.22 -21.80 -8.25
CA LEU A 117 -29.67 -22.17 -9.56
C LEU A 117 -28.27 -22.79 -9.41
N PRO A 118 -27.91 -23.77 -10.26
CA PRO A 118 -26.62 -24.45 -10.17
C PRO A 118 -25.43 -23.58 -10.58
N SER A 119 -25.67 -22.51 -11.37
CA SER A 119 -24.59 -21.64 -11.87
C SER A 119 -25.05 -20.19 -12.03
N ALA A 120 -24.14 -19.27 -11.84
CA ALA A 120 -24.34 -17.86 -12.17
C ALA A 120 -24.66 -17.62 -13.66
N LYS A 121 -24.31 -18.55 -14.53
CA LYS A 121 -24.64 -18.49 -15.98
C LYS A 121 -26.11 -18.69 -16.24
N ASP A 122 -26.82 -19.39 -15.37
CA ASP A 122 -28.24 -19.69 -15.49
C ASP A 122 -29.14 -18.51 -15.06
N VAL A 123 -28.55 -17.44 -14.51
CA VAL A 123 -29.24 -16.22 -14.18
C VAL A 123 -29.51 -15.42 -15.45
N THR A 124 -30.78 -15.37 -15.85
CA THR A 124 -31.25 -14.68 -17.07
C THR A 124 -31.57 -13.20 -16.83
N THR A 125 -31.87 -12.83 -15.57
CA THR A 125 -32.17 -11.45 -15.19
C THR A 125 -30.93 -10.58 -15.19
N SER A 126 -31.12 -9.28 -15.42
CA SER A 126 -30.07 -8.25 -15.30
C SER A 126 -30.05 -7.63 -13.92
N PRO A 127 -28.88 -7.23 -13.40
CA PRO A 127 -28.82 -6.47 -12.16
C PRO A 127 -29.52 -5.12 -12.32
N PRO A 128 -29.96 -4.53 -11.20
CA PRO A 128 -30.33 -3.11 -11.19
C PRO A 128 -29.09 -2.26 -11.55
N PRO A 129 -29.29 -1.02 -12.02
CA PRO A 129 -28.18 -0.11 -12.27
C PRO A 129 -27.32 0.05 -11.01
N PHE A 130 -26.01 -0.14 -11.13
CA PHE A 130 -25.09 0.08 -10.02
C PHE A 130 -24.98 1.58 -9.73
N SER A 131 -24.94 1.92 -8.44
CA SER A 131 -24.69 3.29 -8.00
C SER A 131 -23.31 3.77 -8.40
N HIS A 132 -23.10 5.09 -8.41
CA HIS A 132 -21.77 5.69 -8.58
C HIS A 132 -20.76 5.10 -7.60
N ASP A 133 -21.13 5.07 -6.32
CA ASP A 133 -20.25 4.63 -5.24
C ASP A 133 -19.91 3.13 -5.33
N ASP A 134 -20.84 2.28 -5.80
CA ASP A 134 -20.57 0.85 -6.05
C ASP A 134 -19.49 0.68 -7.12
N ILE A 135 -19.61 1.43 -8.24
CA ILE A 135 -18.65 1.38 -9.34
C ILE A 135 -17.28 1.84 -8.86
N ILE A 136 -17.22 2.99 -8.16
CA ILE A 136 -15.97 3.53 -7.60
C ILE A 136 -15.32 2.54 -6.62
N ALA A 137 -16.12 1.90 -5.76
CA ALA A 137 -15.60 0.90 -4.81
C ALA A 137 -15.03 -0.35 -5.50
N ALA A 138 -15.53 -0.69 -6.70
CA ALA A 138 -15.06 -1.83 -7.48
C ALA A 138 -13.82 -1.53 -8.35
N THR A 139 -13.40 -0.26 -8.45
CA THR A 139 -12.20 0.12 -9.22
C THR A 139 -10.91 -0.36 -8.55
N THR A 140 -9.84 -0.39 -9.33
CA THR A 140 -8.49 -0.78 -8.89
C THR A 140 -7.55 0.41 -8.87
N PHE A 141 -6.36 0.25 -8.28
CA PHE A 141 -5.32 1.29 -8.28
C PHE A 141 -4.99 1.80 -9.69
N SER A 142 -4.93 0.89 -10.69
CA SER A 142 -4.63 1.25 -12.08
C SER A 142 -5.69 2.15 -12.73
N THR A 143 -6.93 2.10 -12.27
CA THR A 143 -7.99 3.02 -12.71
C THR A 143 -7.58 4.47 -12.41
N TRP A 144 -7.13 4.73 -11.19
CA TRP A 144 -6.78 6.08 -10.72
C TRP A 144 -5.45 6.61 -11.28
N GLU A 145 -4.53 5.71 -11.62
CA GLU A 145 -3.36 6.06 -12.44
C GLU A 145 -3.79 6.49 -13.85
N SER A 146 -4.72 5.76 -14.47
CA SER A 146 -5.16 6.02 -15.83
C SER A 146 -5.95 7.32 -15.99
N VAL A 147 -6.59 7.82 -14.92
CA VAL A 147 -7.27 9.12 -14.91
C VAL A 147 -6.29 10.29 -15.16
N LEU A 148 -5.02 10.13 -14.82
CA LEU A 148 -4.01 11.18 -15.01
C LEU A 148 -3.41 11.22 -16.41
N LEU A 149 -3.77 10.30 -17.32
CA LEU A 149 -3.23 10.22 -18.66
C LEU A 149 -3.61 11.43 -19.52
N GLU A 150 -2.84 11.63 -20.60
CA GLU A 150 -3.02 12.77 -21.53
C GLU A 150 -4.41 12.82 -22.15
N ALA A 151 -5.06 11.68 -22.34
CA ALA A 151 -6.40 11.61 -22.93
C ALA A 151 -7.49 12.37 -22.15
N LEU A 152 -7.28 12.62 -20.84
CA LEU A 152 -8.21 13.38 -19.99
C LEU A 152 -7.77 14.85 -19.78
N HIS A 153 -6.78 15.30 -20.55
CA HIS A 153 -6.20 16.64 -20.47
C HIS A 153 -6.31 17.38 -21.78
N THR A 154 -6.54 18.71 -21.70
CA THR A 154 -6.44 19.60 -22.85
C THR A 154 -5.67 20.87 -22.51
N ASP A 155 -4.87 21.34 -23.46
CA ASP A 155 -4.25 22.68 -23.43
C ASP A 155 -5.10 23.73 -24.12
N ASN A 156 -6.14 23.32 -24.88
CA ASN A 156 -7.05 24.26 -25.56
C ASN A 156 -7.97 24.96 -24.54
N ASN A 157 -7.87 26.28 -24.48
CA ASN A 157 -8.66 27.11 -23.57
C ASN A 157 -10.18 27.00 -23.79
N ALA A 158 -10.64 26.79 -25.03
CA ALA A 158 -12.06 26.67 -25.36
C ALA A 158 -12.67 25.36 -24.77
N ASP A 159 -11.89 24.29 -24.70
CA ASP A 159 -12.38 22.96 -24.30
C ASP A 159 -12.13 22.61 -22.82
N LYS A 160 -11.42 23.48 -22.07
CA LYS A 160 -11.00 23.15 -20.68
C LYS A 160 -12.14 22.74 -19.75
N ASN A 161 -13.35 23.22 -20.00
CA ASN A 161 -14.52 22.91 -19.18
C ASN A 161 -15.02 21.49 -19.39
N ASP A 162 -14.77 20.89 -20.55
CA ASP A 162 -15.26 19.57 -20.93
C ASP A 162 -14.28 18.45 -20.50
N TYR A 163 -13.00 18.80 -20.27
CA TYR A 163 -11.98 17.87 -19.84
C TYR A 163 -11.79 17.88 -18.32
N LEU A 164 -11.36 16.75 -17.75
CA LEU A 164 -11.06 16.69 -16.33
C LEU A 164 -9.88 17.58 -15.97
N TRP A 165 -8.80 17.52 -16.74
CA TRP A 165 -7.58 18.32 -16.55
C TRP A 165 -7.45 19.43 -17.62
N PRO A 166 -6.87 20.58 -17.26
CA PRO A 166 -6.13 20.92 -16.04
C PRO A 166 -6.97 21.48 -14.88
N LEU A 167 -8.23 21.89 -15.10
CA LEU A 167 -9.00 22.67 -14.12
C LEU A 167 -9.25 21.98 -12.78
N SER A 168 -9.30 20.66 -12.76
CA SER A 168 -9.49 19.86 -11.55
C SER A 168 -8.19 19.56 -10.79
N LEU A 169 -7.03 19.82 -11.38
CA LEU A 169 -5.75 19.31 -10.90
C LEU A 169 -5.41 19.84 -9.50
N SER A 170 -5.49 21.14 -9.27
CA SER A 170 -5.19 21.77 -7.97
C SER A 170 -6.22 21.44 -6.88
N LYS A 171 -7.44 21.06 -7.29
CA LYS A 171 -8.49 20.65 -6.35
C LYS A 171 -8.29 19.20 -5.92
N ALA A 172 -7.88 18.32 -6.83
CA ALA A 172 -7.58 16.92 -6.53
C ALA A 172 -6.23 16.76 -5.81
N PHE A 173 -5.26 17.60 -6.10
CA PHE A 173 -3.90 17.56 -5.55
C PHE A 173 -3.54 18.89 -4.87
N ARG A 174 -3.79 18.97 -3.57
CA ARG A 174 -3.70 20.23 -2.80
C ARG A 174 -2.29 20.79 -2.67
N ARG A 175 -1.26 19.96 -2.82
CA ARG A 175 0.14 20.37 -2.72
C ARG A 175 1.00 19.69 -3.80
N LEU A 176 0.57 19.82 -5.04
CA LEU A 176 1.23 19.21 -6.20
C LEU A 176 2.68 19.70 -6.37
N SER A 177 3.01 20.90 -5.87
CA SER A 177 4.36 21.48 -5.89
C SER A 177 5.42 20.65 -5.17
N VAL A 178 5.06 19.71 -4.28
CA VAL A 178 6.03 18.77 -3.70
C VAL A 178 6.55 17.75 -4.72
N ILE A 179 5.83 17.57 -5.84
CA ILE A 179 6.24 16.71 -6.96
C ILE A 179 7.04 17.55 -7.98
N ASP A 180 6.46 18.66 -8.44
CA ASP A 180 7.09 19.63 -9.33
C ASP A 180 6.36 20.99 -9.25
N ASN A 181 7.10 22.08 -9.43
CA ASN A 181 6.54 23.44 -9.41
C ASN A 181 5.66 23.75 -10.62
N LYS A 182 5.87 23.06 -11.75
CA LYS A 182 5.06 23.20 -12.97
C LYS A 182 3.93 22.17 -12.95
N PRO A 183 2.65 22.55 -12.90
CA PRO A 183 1.52 21.62 -12.73
C PRO A 183 1.45 20.51 -13.79
N ILE A 184 1.74 20.82 -15.04
CA ILE A 184 1.74 19.84 -16.14
C ILE A 184 2.83 18.79 -15.92
N GLU A 185 4.05 19.24 -15.61
CA GLU A 185 5.17 18.34 -15.32
C GLU A 185 4.93 17.55 -14.04
N ALA A 186 4.35 18.15 -13.02
CA ALA A 186 3.97 17.46 -11.79
C ALA A 186 2.97 16.33 -12.05
N ARG A 187 1.97 16.56 -12.93
CA ARG A 187 1.02 15.51 -13.33
C ARG A 187 1.73 14.36 -14.05
N ARG A 188 2.62 14.65 -15.01
CA ARG A 188 3.40 13.64 -15.75
C ARG A 188 4.30 12.83 -14.82
N LYS A 189 5.03 13.51 -13.91
CA LYS A 189 5.85 12.83 -12.90
C LYS A 189 5.01 11.96 -11.96
N LEU A 190 3.84 12.46 -11.53
CA LEU A 190 2.95 11.74 -10.63
C LEU A 190 2.48 10.42 -11.23
N ILE A 191 2.19 10.36 -12.55
CA ILE A 191 1.85 9.10 -13.23
C ILE A 191 2.95 8.06 -13.03
N ASN A 192 4.21 8.43 -13.24
CA ASN A 192 5.35 7.51 -13.10
C ASN A 192 5.52 7.05 -11.65
N LEU A 193 5.36 7.96 -10.68
CA LEU A 193 5.45 7.64 -9.26
C LEU A 193 4.33 6.70 -8.81
N LEU A 194 3.10 6.92 -9.30
CA LEU A 194 1.96 6.03 -9.02
C LEU A 194 2.15 4.65 -9.66
N LYS A 195 2.67 4.59 -10.88
CA LYS A 195 3.03 3.33 -11.53
C LYS A 195 4.07 2.56 -10.71
N GLU A 196 5.10 3.24 -10.24
CA GLU A 196 6.14 2.66 -9.39
C GLU A 196 5.56 2.07 -8.09
N ILE A 197 4.66 2.80 -7.41
CA ILE A 197 4.00 2.31 -6.19
C ILE A 197 3.02 1.17 -6.51
N ARG A 198 2.27 1.23 -7.61
CA ARG A 198 1.40 0.13 -8.03
C ARG A 198 2.19 -1.16 -8.26
N ASP A 199 3.31 -1.07 -8.97
CA ASP A 199 4.15 -2.23 -9.25
C ASP A 199 4.77 -2.77 -7.95
N TYR A 200 5.16 -1.89 -7.02
CA TYR A 200 5.62 -2.27 -5.69
C TYR A 200 4.51 -2.93 -4.85
N ARG A 201 3.30 -2.36 -4.86
CA ARG A 201 2.11 -2.94 -4.22
C ARG A 201 1.84 -4.35 -4.74
N ASN A 202 1.88 -4.56 -6.05
CA ASN A 202 1.66 -5.88 -6.64
C ASN A 202 2.72 -6.89 -6.17
N ARG A 203 3.98 -6.50 -6.06
CA ARG A 203 5.03 -7.36 -5.49
C ARG A 203 4.76 -7.75 -4.04
N LEU A 204 4.32 -6.80 -3.19
CA LEU A 204 3.92 -7.09 -1.81
C LEU A 204 2.80 -8.13 -1.73
N PHE A 205 1.77 -7.99 -2.57
CA PHE A 205 0.62 -8.90 -2.61
C PHE A 205 0.94 -10.29 -3.15
N HIS A 206 1.93 -10.38 -4.05
CA HIS A 206 2.40 -11.66 -4.57
C HIS A 206 3.51 -12.28 -3.71
N HIS A 207 3.75 -11.73 -2.52
CA HIS A 207 4.78 -12.20 -1.60
C HIS A 207 6.18 -12.27 -2.23
N ASP A 208 6.46 -11.39 -3.20
CA ASP A 208 7.80 -11.21 -3.78
C ASP A 208 8.70 -10.44 -2.80
N CYS A 209 9.99 -10.31 -3.12
CA CYS A 209 10.90 -9.55 -2.27
C CYS A 209 10.44 -8.08 -2.14
N ILE A 210 10.48 -7.57 -0.90
CA ILE A 210 10.05 -6.19 -0.59
C ILE A 210 11.11 -5.14 -0.90
N TRP A 211 12.36 -5.55 -1.16
CA TRP A 211 13.45 -4.67 -1.58
C TRP A 211 13.60 -4.64 -3.11
N ILE A 212 14.33 -3.66 -3.63
CA ILE A 212 14.57 -3.50 -5.07
C ILE A 212 15.86 -4.23 -5.43
N LYS A 213 15.76 -5.41 -6.06
CA LYS A 213 16.89 -6.28 -6.41
C LYS A 213 18.03 -5.54 -7.14
N SER A 214 17.71 -4.67 -8.11
CA SER A 214 18.71 -3.93 -8.89
C SER A 214 19.49 -2.87 -8.11
N LYS A 215 19.02 -2.51 -6.90
CA LYS A 215 19.64 -1.52 -6.01
C LYS A 215 20.28 -2.16 -4.78
N THR A 216 20.26 -3.49 -4.67
CA THR A 216 20.60 -4.20 -3.44
C THR A 216 21.88 -4.96 -3.59
N SER A 217 22.88 -4.63 -2.78
CA SER A 217 24.16 -5.35 -2.63
C SER A 217 24.29 -6.03 -1.26
N ASP A 218 23.63 -5.47 -0.25
CA ASP A 218 23.70 -5.90 1.15
C ASP A 218 22.39 -5.56 1.89
N SER A 219 22.32 -5.86 3.17
CA SER A 219 21.16 -5.62 4.02
C SER A 219 20.83 -4.13 4.17
N GLN A 220 21.82 -3.26 4.21
CA GLN A 220 21.63 -1.82 4.36
C GLN A 220 20.94 -1.23 3.11
N THR A 221 21.50 -1.50 1.92
CA THR A 221 20.93 -1.03 0.64
C THR A 221 19.58 -1.64 0.35
N ALA A 222 19.34 -2.89 0.78
CA ALA A 222 18.01 -3.51 0.71
C ALA A 222 16.98 -2.72 1.52
N ILE A 223 17.29 -2.42 2.78
CA ILE A 223 16.42 -1.67 3.69
C ILE A 223 16.22 -0.23 3.20
N GLU A 224 17.27 0.43 2.72
CA GLU A 224 17.15 1.76 2.12
C GLU A 224 16.19 1.77 0.94
N SER A 225 16.24 0.77 0.07
CA SER A 225 15.31 0.64 -1.05
C SER A 225 13.84 0.47 -0.63
N ILE A 226 13.59 -0.18 0.52
CA ILE A 226 12.25 -0.26 1.12
C ILE A 226 11.83 1.10 1.67
N ARG A 227 12.73 1.78 2.39
CA ARG A 227 12.47 3.12 2.97
C ARG A 227 12.21 4.17 1.89
N GLU A 228 12.85 4.07 0.72
CA GLU A 228 12.52 4.90 -0.44
C GLU A 228 11.04 4.77 -0.82
N LYS A 229 10.43 3.58 -0.73
CA LYS A 229 9.00 3.38 -1.03
C LYS A 229 8.09 3.96 0.04
N ILE A 230 8.49 3.93 1.31
CA ILE A 230 7.77 4.62 2.40
C ILE A 230 7.78 6.13 2.13
N ASN A 231 8.95 6.70 1.85
CA ASN A 231 9.11 8.13 1.59
C ASN A 231 8.37 8.57 0.32
N LEU A 232 8.37 7.74 -0.73
CA LEU A 232 7.62 7.99 -1.95
C LEU A 232 6.11 8.01 -1.68
N THR A 233 5.61 7.04 -0.91
CA THR A 233 4.20 6.97 -0.51
C THR A 233 3.78 8.21 0.28
N GLU A 234 4.59 8.62 1.26
CA GLU A 234 4.39 9.83 2.06
C GLU A 234 4.36 11.10 1.18
N LYS A 235 5.31 11.21 0.24
CA LYS A 235 5.38 12.30 -0.72
C LYS A 235 4.12 12.42 -1.58
N ILE A 236 3.62 11.29 -2.10
CA ILE A 236 2.42 11.28 -2.94
C ILE A 236 1.18 11.62 -2.11
N ILE A 237 1.03 11.05 -0.91
CA ILE A 237 -0.08 11.41 0.00
C ILE A 237 -0.03 12.90 0.33
N THR A 238 1.15 13.47 0.58
CA THR A 238 1.34 14.91 0.81
C THR A 238 0.88 15.74 -0.40
N ALA A 239 1.19 15.29 -1.61
CA ALA A 239 0.76 15.98 -2.84
C ALA A 239 -0.77 16.01 -2.98
N ILE A 240 -1.44 14.92 -2.59
CA ILE A 240 -2.90 14.79 -2.67
C ILE A 240 -3.57 15.56 -1.52
N SER A 241 -3.18 15.25 -0.27
CA SER A 241 -3.82 15.75 0.95
C SER A 241 -2.81 15.92 2.08
N PRO A 242 -2.24 17.12 2.26
CA PRO A 242 -1.32 17.39 3.37
C PRO A 242 -1.92 17.10 4.75
N ILE A 243 -3.22 17.31 4.92
CA ILE A 243 -3.91 17.05 6.18
C ILE A 243 -3.97 15.55 6.49
N THR A 244 -4.22 14.72 5.48
CA THR A 244 -4.19 13.26 5.66
C THR A 244 -2.77 12.78 5.96
N CYS A 245 -1.76 13.31 5.26
CA CYS A 245 -0.36 13.01 5.56
C CYS A 245 -0.03 13.34 7.02
N LYS A 246 -0.39 14.55 7.49
CA LYS A 246 -0.20 14.95 8.89
C LYS A 246 -0.91 14.01 9.87
N ALA A 247 -2.15 13.60 9.58
CA ALA A 247 -2.88 12.66 10.41
C ALA A 247 -2.14 11.31 10.51
N LEU A 248 -1.69 10.74 9.39
CA LEU A 248 -0.93 9.48 9.36
C LEU A 248 0.40 9.59 10.11
N THR A 249 1.07 10.75 10.05
CA THR A 249 2.29 11.03 10.83
C THR A 249 1.99 11.07 12.32
N VAL A 250 0.94 11.78 12.75
CA VAL A 250 0.54 11.86 14.17
C VAL A 250 0.18 10.48 14.72
N TRP A 251 -0.44 9.62 13.92
CA TRP A 251 -0.74 8.23 14.29
C TRP A 251 0.47 7.29 14.16
N GLY A 252 1.66 7.83 13.86
CA GLY A 252 2.93 7.09 13.82
C GLY A 252 3.02 6.05 12.70
N MET A 253 2.16 6.11 11.66
CA MET A 253 2.10 5.06 10.65
C MET A 253 3.39 4.99 9.82
N PHE A 254 3.95 6.14 9.41
CA PHE A 254 5.21 6.17 8.66
C PHE A 254 6.39 5.76 9.54
N GLU A 255 6.42 6.23 10.79
CA GLU A 255 7.48 5.89 11.74
C GLU A 255 7.47 4.40 12.12
N ASN A 256 6.29 3.82 12.33
CA ASN A 256 6.18 2.38 12.54
C ASN A 256 6.73 1.57 11.35
N ALA A 257 6.39 1.96 10.12
CA ALA A 257 6.92 1.30 8.93
C ALA A 257 8.46 1.45 8.84
N ARG A 258 9.00 2.66 9.12
CA ARG A 258 10.45 2.90 9.14
C ARG A 258 11.17 2.13 10.23
N ARG A 259 10.55 1.99 11.41
CA ARG A 259 11.08 1.20 12.52
C ARG A 259 11.17 -0.28 12.15
N VAL A 260 10.07 -0.86 11.66
CA VAL A 260 10.04 -2.27 11.25
C VAL A 260 10.97 -2.53 10.07
N CYS A 261 11.04 -1.59 9.11
CA CYS A 261 11.98 -1.64 7.99
C CYS A 261 13.31 -0.97 8.37
N SER A 262 14.03 -1.57 9.32
CA SER A 262 15.35 -1.10 9.77
C SER A 262 16.31 -2.27 9.98
N VAL A 263 17.62 -1.99 9.91
CA VAL A 263 18.68 -2.97 10.19
C VAL A 263 18.60 -3.47 11.62
N ALA A 264 18.27 -2.58 12.57
CA ALA A 264 18.11 -2.93 13.97
C ALA A 264 16.97 -3.92 14.18
N GLU A 265 15.81 -3.67 13.57
CA GLU A 265 14.67 -4.60 13.66
C GLU A 265 14.99 -5.94 12.99
N LEU A 266 15.60 -5.91 11.79
CA LEU A 266 16.04 -7.14 11.11
C LEU A 266 16.97 -7.96 11.99
N ALA A 267 17.95 -7.33 12.65
CA ALA A 267 18.91 -7.99 13.52
C ALA A 267 18.24 -8.72 14.70
N MET A 268 17.12 -8.21 15.23
CA MET A 268 16.36 -8.88 16.29
C MET A 268 15.76 -10.22 15.84
N TYR A 269 15.50 -10.38 14.53
CA TYR A 269 14.95 -11.62 13.96
C TYR A 269 16.03 -12.59 13.48
N THR A 270 17.19 -12.08 13.08
CA THR A 270 18.25 -12.88 12.45
C THR A 270 19.45 -13.12 13.36
N ASN A 271 19.72 -12.21 14.33
CA ASN A 271 20.86 -12.36 15.24
C ASN A 271 20.38 -12.84 16.60
N LEU A 272 20.55 -14.14 16.85
CA LEU A 272 20.14 -14.79 18.09
C LEU A 272 20.89 -14.29 19.34
N ASN A 273 22.07 -13.70 19.15
CA ASN A 273 22.94 -13.14 20.18
C ASN A 273 22.90 -11.60 20.20
N TYR A 274 21.87 -10.99 19.58
CA TYR A 274 21.76 -9.54 19.57
C TYR A 274 21.74 -9.02 21.02
N PRO A 275 22.70 -8.18 21.42
CA PRO A 275 22.77 -7.66 22.78
C PRO A 275 21.58 -6.71 22.99
N VAL A 276 20.59 -7.18 23.71
CA VAL A 276 19.54 -6.29 24.23
C VAL A 276 20.18 -5.50 25.37
N PRO A 277 20.22 -4.16 25.32
CA PRO A 277 20.73 -3.37 26.43
C PRO A 277 20.01 -3.76 27.72
N ASN A 278 20.77 -4.12 28.76
CA ASN A 278 20.21 -4.27 30.09
C ASN A 278 19.71 -2.91 30.54
N ALA A 279 18.42 -2.73 30.56
CA ALA A 279 17.82 -1.52 31.13
C ALA A 279 17.93 -1.60 32.66
N GLU A 280 18.89 -0.90 33.26
CA GLU A 280 19.05 -0.80 34.72
C GLU A 280 17.97 0.04 35.39
N GLU A 281 17.04 0.62 34.65
CA GLU A 281 15.88 1.33 35.19
C GLU A 281 14.72 0.35 35.44
N SER A 282 14.81 -0.35 36.56
CA SER A 282 14.10 -1.57 36.91
C SER A 282 12.56 -1.46 36.98
N ASN A 283 11.96 -0.32 37.35
CA ASN A 283 10.54 -0.29 37.70
C ASN A 283 9.55 -0.37 36.52
N ILE A 284 9.89 0.16 35.34
CA ILE A 284 9.01 0.15 34.16
C ILE A 284 9.10 -1.23 33.48
N LEU A 285 10.31 -1.75 33.39
CA LEU A 285 10.57 -3.05 32.76
C LEU A 285 9.97 -4.20 33.58
N ASP A 286 10.07 -4.13 34.92
CA ASP A 286 9.48 -5.12 35.82
C ASP A 286 7.95 -5.13 35.75
N LYS A 287 7.30 -3.97 35.70
CA LYS A 287 5.85 -3.86 35.46
C LYS A 287 5.43 -4.42 34.09
N PHE A 288 6.22 -4.14 33.06
CA PHE A 288 5.99 -4.70 31.74
C PHE A 288 6.11 -6.22 31.75
N LEU A 289 7.19 -6.78 32.34
CA LEU A 289 7.41 -8.21 32.44
C LEU A 289 6.33 -8.91 33.28
N GLN A 290 5.89 -8.33 34.39
CA GLN A 290 4.78 -8.87 35.17
C GLN A 290 3.48 -8.93 34.37
N GLN A 291 3.15 -7.89 33.60
CA GLN A 291 1.95 -7.87 32.78
C GLN A 291 2.02 -8.82 31.58
N THR A 292 3.20 -8.99 30.99
CA THR A 292 3.40 -9.95 29.88
C THR A 292 3.40 -11.39 30.35
N ASN A 293 3.85 -11.67 31.57
CA ASN A 293 3.74 -13.00 32.19
C ASN A 293 2.27 -13.39 32.49
N ASN A 294 1.37 -12.42 32.58
CA ASN A 294 -0.07 -12.61 32.69
C ASN A 294 -0.77 -12.74 31.32
N GLY A 295 -0.04 -13.08 30.26
CA GLY A 295 -0.57 -13.37 28.92
C GLY A 295 -0.78 -12.14 28.03
N LYS A 296 -0.43 -10.93 28.45
CA LYS A 296 -0.49 -9.74 27.59
C LYS A 296 0.73 -9.69 26.67
N THR A 297 0.50 -9.53 25.36
CA THR A 297 1.57 -9.42 24.36
C THR A 297 2.03 -7.97 24.14
N SER A 298 1.24 -7.00 24.62
CA SER A 298 1.55 -5.58 24.56
C SER A 298 1.03 -4.85 25.79
N VAL A 299 1.73 -3.81 26.21
CA VAL A 299 1.35 -3.01 27.38
C VAL A 299 1.49 -1.52 27.03
N PRO A 300 0.40 -0.74 27.08
CA PRO A 300 0.49 0.72 27.00
C PRO A 300 1.04 1.30 28.30
N MET A 301 1.97 2.22 28.18
CA MET A 301 2.58 2.94 29.31
C MET A 301 2.82 4.39 28.94
N ILE A 302 2.81 5.28 29.95
CA ILE A 302 3.28 6.66 29.79
C ILE A 302 4.72 6.72 30.27
N VAL A 303 5.63 7.12 29.39
CA VAL A 303 7.06 7.28 29.65
C VAL A 303 7.42 8.73 29.31
N GLN A 304 7.97 9.47 30.26
CA GLN A 304 8.33 10.89 30.10
C GLN A 304 7.20 11.75 29.48
N SER A 305 5.95 11.54 29.95
CA SER A 305 4.73 12.18 29.47
C SER A 305 4.29 11.79 28.04
N GLU A 306 4.93 10.83 27.41
CA GLU A 306 4.53 10.30 26.10
C GLU A 306 3.84 8.94 26.25
N ALA A 307 2.78 8.72 25.47
CA ALA A 307 2.08 7.44 25.40
C ALA A 307 2.90 6.47 24.56
N CYS A 308 3.39 5.41 25.17
CA CYS A 308 4.19 4.36 24.54
C CYS A 308 3.46 3.02 24.59
N ILE A 309 3.73 2.14 23.63
CA ILE A 309 3.31 0.74 23.67
C ILE A 309 4.55 -0.13 23.63
N PHE A 310 4.71 -0.95 24.66
CA PHE A 310 5.78 -1.93 24.74
C PHE A 310 5.26 -3.29 24.26
N TYR A 311 6.02 -3.94 23.41
CA TYR A 311 5.71 -5.27 22.87
C TYR A 311 6.74 -6.26 23.39
N LYS A 312 6.27 -7.44 23.80
CA LYS A 312 7.16 -8.57 24.03
C LYS A 312 7.60 -9.11 22.67
N LEU A 313 8.87 -8.95 22.36
CA LEU A 313 9.51 -9.67 21.27
C LEU A 313 9.78 -11.09 21.78
N ARG A 314 8.88 -12.01 21.57
CA ARG A 314 8.92 -13.49 21.78
C ARG A 314 9.79 -14.03 22.91
#